data_fc3e6411ff7c90da473aeee7eaf46376
#
_entry.id   fc3e6411ff7c90da473aeee7eaf46376
#
_cell.length_a   1.000
_cell.length_b   1.000
_cell.length_c   1.000
_cell.angle_alpha   90.00
_cell.angle_beta   90.00
_cell.angle_gamma   90.00
#
_symmetry.space_group_name_H-M   'P 1'
#
loop_
_entity.id
_entity.type
_entity.pdbx_description
1 polymer ?
#
loop_
_entity_poly.entity_id
_entity_poly.type
_entity_poly.pdbx_seq_one_letter_code
_entity_poly.pdbx_strand_id
1 'polypeptide(L)'
;MMLFFCFSCATIPKNAKAVLGFEKSKYLGKWYEIARLDFKYEKNLNNTTAEYSLNPDQSIKVENKGYNYKKEKWESSTGRAKFVEADSIAKLKVSFFGPFYSGYNVIAVENDYSYALVAGKSLDYLWILSREETIPESIKTKFLEQAKTIGYDTTDLIWVEHNK
;
A
#
# COMPACT_ATOMS: atom_id res chain seq x y z
N MET A 1 32.35 6.55 -27.10
CA MET A 1 31.04 5.86 -26.96
C MET A 1 30.66 5.92 -25.48
N MET A 2 29.79 6.86 -25.12
CA MET A 2 29.42 7.14 -23.72
C MET A 2 28.21 6.25 -23.38
N LEU A 3 28.44 5.21 -22.56
CA LEU A 3 27.33 4.37 -22.04
C LEU A 3 26.52 5.19 -21.05
N PHE A 4 25.33 5.61 -21.45
CA PHE A 4 24.31 6.09 -20.52
C PHE A 4 23.78 4.89 -19.73
N PHE A 5 24.25 4.72 -18.49
CA PHE A 5 23.56 3.90 -17.52
C PHE A 5 22.26 4.61 -17.14
N CYS A 6 21.17 4.24 -17.76
CA CYS A 6 19.84 4.55 -17.23
C CYS A 6 19.68 3.81 -15.90
N PHE A 7 19.93 4.49 -14.78
CA PHE A 7 19.44 4.06 -13.49
C PHE A 7 17.93 4.18 -13.53
N SER A 8 17.26 3.10 -13.91
CA SER A 8 15.82 2.96 -13.68
C SER A 8 15.64 2.90 -12.17
N CYS A 9 15.16 3.98 -11.57
CA CYS A 9 14.70 3.95 -10.18
C CYS A 9 13.59 2.92 -10.08
N ALA A 10 13.87 1.76 -9.49
CA ALA A 10 12.88 0.71 -9.28
C ALA A 10 11.71 1.27 -8.45
N THR A 11 10.51 1.18 -8.98
CA THR A 11 9.27 1.63 -8.32
C THR A 11 8.45 0.47 -7.76
N ILE A 12 8.94 -0.75 -7.96
CA ILE A 12 8.35 -2.01 -7.51
C ILE A 12 9.49 -3.02 -7.26
N PRO A 13 9.40 -3.91 -6.27
CA PRO A 13 10.39 -4.98 -6.06
C PRO A 13 10.53 -5.88 -7.29
N LYS A 14 11.75 -6.34 -7.58
CA LYS A 14 12.11 -7.08 -8.80
C LYS A 14 11.19 -8.27 -9.11
N ASN A 15 10.79 -9.01 -8.09
CA ASN A 15 9.97 -10.22 -8.25
C ASN A 15 8.48 -9.97 -8.01
N ALA A 16 8.07 -8.73 -7.72
CA ALA A 16 6.67 -8.36 -7.57
C ALA A 16 6.07 -7.97 -8.93
N LYS A 17 4.79 -8.27 -9.10
CA LYS A 17 4.02 -7.88 -10.28
C LYS A 17 2.74 -7.19 -9.85
N ALA A 18 2.49 -6.01 -10.40
CA ALA A 18 1.23 -5.31 -10.21
C ALA A 18 0.07 -6.08 -10.87
N VAL A 19 -1.08 -6.05 -10.24
CA VAL A 19 -2.33 -6.67 -10.75
C VAL A 19 -2.68 -6.07 -12.10
N LEU A 20 -3.03 -6.92 -13.05
CA LEU A 20 -3.59 -6.57 -14.35
C LEU A 20 -5.12 -6.67 -14.31
N GLY A 21 -5.81 -5.90 -15.15
CA GLY A 21 -7.26 -5.83 -15.13
C GLY A 21 -7.82 -5.13 -13.88
N PHE A 22 -7.02 -4.24 -13.29
CA PHE A 22 -7.39 -3.51 -12.08
C PHE A 22 -8.54 -2.53 -12.34
N GLU A 23 -9.53 -2.57 -11.47
CA GLU A 23 -10.71 -1.70 -11.53
C GLU A 23 -10.63 -0.63 -10.44
N LYS A 24 -10.12 0.54 -10.79
CA LYS A 24 -9.93 1.67 -9.89
C LYS A 24 -11.18 1.97 -9.04
N SER A 25 -12.35 1.98 -9.66
CA SER A 25 -13.62 2.29 -9.00
C SER A 25 -13.96 1.34 -7.84
N LYS A 26 -13.58 0.06 -7.95
CA LYS A 26 -13.77 -0.93 -6.89
C LYS A 26 -12.76 -0.79 -5.75
N TYR A 27 -11.60 -0.21 -6.03
CA TYR A 27 -10.54 -0.01 -5.04
C TYR A 27 -10.76 1.23 -4.17
N LEU A 28 -11.52 2.23 -4.66
CA LEU A 28 -11.84 3.44 -3.90
C LEU A 28 -12.59 3.14 -2.59
N GLY A 29 -12.62 4.13 -1.71
CA GLY A 29 -13.24 4.04 -0.38
C GLY A 29 -12.24 3.67 0.70
N LYS A 30 -12.75 3.23 1.83
CA LYS A 30 -11.99 2.97 3.06
C LYS A 30 -11.40 1.57 3.07
N TRP A 31 -10.15 1.50 3.53
CA TRP A 31 -9.41 0.28 3.83
C TRP A 31 -8.84 0.35 5.25
N TYR A 32 -8.89 -0.76 5.96
CA TYR A 32 -8.17 -0.96 7.22
C TYR A 32 -6.82 -1.59 6.93
N GLU A 33 -5.78 -1.07 7.55
CA GLU A 33 -4.45 -1.67 7.49
C GLU A 33 -4.38 -2.81 8.52
N ILE A 34 -4.23 -4.03 8.04
CA ILE A 34 -4.16 -5.23 8.89
C ILE A 34 -2.74 -5.51 9.34
N ALA A 35 -1.78 -5.34 8.42
CA ALA A 35 -0.37 -5.48 8.73
C ALA A 35 0.49 -4.59 7.84
N ARG A 36 1.67 -4.27 8.31
CA ARG A 36 2.70 -3.54 7.54
C ARG A 36 4.10 -3.94 7.95
N LEU A 37 5.07 -3.75 7.06
CA LEU A 37 6.45 -3.56 7.48
C LEU A 37 6.59 -2.13 8.01
N ASP A 38 7.17 -2.00 9.23
CA ASP A 38 7.20 -0.71 9.91
C ASP A 38 8.18 0.26 9.26
N PHE A 39 7.80 1.51 9.18
CA PHE A 39 8.65 2.58 8.70
C PHE A 39 8.33 3.91 9.41
N LYS A 40 9.22 4.89 9.26
CA LYS A 40 9.23 6.11 10.09
C LYS A 40 7.91 6.89 10.15
N TYR A 41 7.12 6.89 9.06
CA TYR A 41 5.87 7.66 8.98
C TYR A 41 4.67 6.98 9.63
N GLU A 42 4.75 5.67 9.87
CA GLU A 42 3.69 4.90 10.53
C GLU A 42 4.11 4.36 11.90
N LYS A 43 5.32 4.72 12.34
CA LYS A 43 5.86 4.27 13.62
C LYS A 43 4.95 4.65 14.79
N ASN A 44 4.65 3.66 15.63
CA ASN A 44 3.76 3.78 16.80
C ASN A 44 2.29 4.07 16.46
N LEU A 45 1.84 3.76 15.22
CA LEU A 45 0.44 3.88 14.85
C LEU A 45 -0.29 2.55 14.98
N ASN A 46 -1.49 2.58 15.54
CA ASN A 46 -2.51 1.55 15.41
C ASN A 46 -3.83 2.19 14.92
N ASN A 47 -4.89 1.40 14.74
CA ASN A 47 -6.17 1.87 14.16
C ASN A 47 -5.98 2.59 12.81
N THR A 48 -4.98 2.14 12.04
CA THR A 48 -4.61 2.75 10.77
C THR A 48 -5.59 2.42 9.66
N THR A 49 -5.99 3.45 8.95
CA THR A 49 -6.88 3.36 7.79
C THR A 49 -6.36 4.21 6.65
N ALA A 50 -6.69 3.80 5.42
CA ALA A 50 -6.50 4.59 4.22
C ALA A 50 -7.85 4.77 3.53
N GLU A 51 -8.15 5.97 3.09
CA GLU A 51 -9.34 6.27 2.30
C GLU A 51 -8.92 6.85 0.96
N TYR A 52 -9.43 6.24 -0.11
CA TYR A 52 -9.12 6.62 -1.49
C TYR A 52 -10.35 7.22 -2.16
N SER A 53 -10.20 8.40 -2.74
CA SER A 53 -11.24 9.09 -3.49
C SER A 53 -10.66 9.74 -4.76
N LEU A 54 -11.51 10.12 -5.71
CA LEU A 54 -11.04 10.78 -6.93
C LEU A 54 -10.93 12.28 -6.73
N ASN A 55 -9.81 12.85 -7.18
CA ASN A 55 -9.67 14.27 -7.40
C ASN A 55 -10.35 14.66 -8.73
N PRO A 56 -10.67 15.97 -8.96
CA PRO A 56 -11.23 16.43 -10.22
C PRO A 56 -10.39 16.09 -11.47
N ASP A 57 -9.07 15.98 -11.32
CA ASP A 57 -8.12 15.59 -12.38
C ASP A 57 -7.98 14.07 -12.57
N GLN A 58 -8.86 13.26 -11.95
CA GLN A 58 -8.87 11.80 -11.99
C GLN A 58 -7.69 11.12 -11.28
N SER A 59 -6.79 11.87 -10.64
CA SER A 59 -5.84 11.31 -9.70
C SER A 59 -6.56 10.84 -8.43
N ILE A 60 -5.90 10.00 -7.63
CA ILE A 60 -6.48 9.47 -6.40
C ILE A 60 -6.01 10.32 -5.23
N LYS A 61 -6.97 10.88 -4.47
CA LYS A 61 -6.70 11.45 -3.15
C LYS A 61 -6.55 10.30 -2.16
N VAL A 62 -5.52 10.36 -1.34
CA VAL A 62 -5.22 9.37 -0.30
C VAL A 62 -5.30 10.08 1.05
N GLU A 63 -6.17 9.61 1.93
CA GLU A 63 -6.29 10.11 3.30
C GLU A 63 -5.95 8.98 4.26
N ASN A 64 -4.77 9.06 4.88
CA ASN A 64 -4.33 8.12 5.90
C ASN A 64 -4.65 8.67 7.27
N LYS A 65 -5.11 7.79 8.18
CA LYS A 65 -5.39 8.13 9.57
C LYS A 65 -4.91 7.00 10.47
N GLY A 66 -4.32 7.34 11.61
CA GLY A 66 -3.87 6.38 12.61
C GLY A 66 -3.84 6.99 14.00
N TYR A 67 -3.94 6.15 15.02
CA TYR A 67 -3.79 6.56 16.41
C TYR A 67 -2.37 6.30 16.89
N ASN A 68 -1.64 7.37 17.21
CA ASN A 68 -0.30 7.26 17.78
C ASN A 68 -0.41 6.94 19.29
N TYR A 69 -0.18 5.67 19.64
CA TYR A 69 -0.34 5.20 21.02
C TYR A 69 0.75 5.72 21.98
N LYS A 70 1.89 6.22 21.47
CA LYS A 70 2.92 6.87 22.29
C LYS A 70 2.59 8.32 22.59
N LYS A 71 1.96 9.02 21.64
CA LYS A 71 1.54 10.42 21.80
C LYS A 71 0.09 10.56 22.25
N GLU A 72 -0.64 9.46 22.33
CA GLU A 72 -2.05 9.38 22.70
C GLU A 72 -2.97 10.29 21.89
N LYS A 73 -2.70 10.37 20.55
CA LYS A 73 -3.47 11.22 19.64
C LYS A 73 -3.62 10.62 18.26
N TRP A 74 -4.71 11.03 17.58
CA TRP A 74 -4.90 10.75 16.17
C TRP A 74 -3.96 11.61 15.31
N GLU A 75 -3.36 10.97 14.32
CA GLU A 75 -2.55 11.60 13.27
C GLU A 75 -3.18 11.29 11.91
N SER A 76 -3.07 12.21 10.98
CA SER A 76 -3.56 12.05 9.61
C SER A 76 -2.60 12.68 8.61
N SER A 77 -2.62 12.16 7.39
CA SER A 77 -1.89 12.75 6.26
C SER A 77 -2.72 12.60 5.00
N THR A 78 -2.59 13.57 4.11
CA THR A 78 -3.26 13.58 2.81
C THR A 78 -2.21 13.55 1.71
N GLY A 79 -2.37 12.63 0.78
CA GLY A 79 -1.50 12.47 -0.36
C GLY A 79 -2.26 12.37 -1.67
N ARG A 80 -1.49 12.23 -2.73
CA ARG A 80 -1.99 12.04 -4.10
C ARG A 80 -1.32 10.84 -4.73
N ALA A 81 -2.11 9.94 -5.29
CA ALA A 81 -1.61 8.81 -6.05
C ALA A 81 -2.00 8.95 -7.53
N LYS A 82 -1.12 8.46 -8.39
CA LYS A 82 -1.30 8.43 -9.85
C LYS A 82 -0.87 7.08 -10.39
N PHE A 83 -1.54 6.59 -11.41
CA PHE A 83 -1.07 5.45 -12.18
C PHE A 83 0.22 5.80 -12.92
N VAL A 84 1.15 4.87 -12.94
CA VAL A 84 2.44 5.02 -13.67
C VAL A 84 2.24 4.66 -15.15
N GLU A 85 1.34 3.72 -15.41
CA GLU A 85 0.97 3.21 -16.74
C GLU A 85 -0.55 3.34 -16.91
N ALA A 86 -1.20 2.44 -17.63
CA ALA A 86 -2.66 2.42 -17.77
C ALA A 86 -3.37 2.17 -16.42
N ASP A 87 -4.55 2.72 -16.24
CA ASP A 87 -5.37 2.56 -15.00
C ASP A 87 -5.74 1.11 -14.70
N SER A 88 -5.68 0.23 -15.70
CA SER A 88 -5.90 -1.21 -15.57
C SER A 88 -4.69 -1.98 -15.05
N ILE A 89 -3.56 -1.31 -14.81
CA ILE A 89 -2.36 -1.88 -14.21
C ILE A 89 -2.17 -1.23 -12.84
N ALA A 90 -2.26 -2.00 -11.78
CA ALA A 90 -2.25 -1.51 -10.40
C ALA A 90 -0.87 -1.04 -9.92
N LYS A 91 -0.14 -0.34 -10.78
CA LYS A 91 1.17 0.25 -10.53
C LYS A 91 1.04 1.76 -10.40
N LEU A 92 1.12 2.24 -9.16
CA LEU A 92 0.92 3.64 -8.83
C LEU A 92 2.18 4.24 -8.20
N LYS A 93 2.19 5.55 -8.13
CA LYS A 93 3.10 6.34 -7.32
C LYS A 93 2.31 7.28 -6.42
N VAL A 94 2.73 7.43 -5.18
CA VAL A 94 2.07 8.25 -4.17
C VAL A 94 3.02 9.31 -3.63
N SER A 95 2.49 10.51 -3.38
CA SER A 95 3.20 11.62 -2.76
C SER A 95 2.38 12.21 -1.62
N PHE A 96 3.04 12.41 -0.49
CA PHE A 96 2.52 13.16 0.67
C PHE A 96 3.27 14.50 0.86
N PHE A 97 4.42 14.68 0.20
CA PHE A 97 5.29 15.84 0.37
C PHE A 97 5.80 16.36 -0.98
N GLY A 98 5.13 17.37 -1.51
CA GLY A 98 5.58 18.10 -2.70
C GLY A 98 5.80 17.21 -3.93
N PRO A 99 6.95 17.35 -4.63
CA PRO A 99 7.21 16.63 -5.87
C PRO A 99 7.73 15.20 -5.66
N PHE A 100 7.90 14.73 -4.43
CA PHE A 100 8.49 13.43 -4.12
C PHE A 100 7.44 12.34 -4.15
N TYR A 101 7.59 11.38 -5.06
CA TYR A 101 6.72 10.21 -5.22
C TYR A 101 7.46 8.93 -4.87
N SER A 102 6.73 7.98 -4.29
CA SER A 102 7.20 6.62 -4.00
C SER A 102 6.26 5.59 -4.64
N GLY A 103 6.79 4.41 -4.98
CA GLY A 103 6.00 3.32 -5.55
C GLY A 103 4.92 2.84 -4.58
N TYR A 104 3.73 2.59 -5.13
CA TYR A 104 2.58 1.97 -4.47
C TYR A 104 1.95 1.01 -5.46
N ASN A 105 2.10 -0.28 -5.23
CA ASN A 105 1.72 -1.29 -6.20
C ASN A 105 0.78 -2.30 -5.55
N VAL A 106 -0.44 -2.43 -6.04
CA VAL A 106 -1.32 -3.52 -5.62
C VAL A 106 -0.85 -4.78 -6.34
N ILE A 107 -0.29 -5.72 -5.59
CA ILE A 107 0.30 -6.96 -6.11
C ILE A 107 -0.61 -8.17 -5.95
N ALA A 108 -1.64 -8.05 -5.13
CA ALA A 108 -2.78 -8.96 -5.08
C ALA A 108 -4.02 -8.21 -4.61
N VAL A 109 -5.17 -8.58 -5.13
CA VAL A 109 -6.48 -8.13 -4.68
C VAL A 109 -7.49 -9.26 -4.93
N GLU A 110 -8.38 -9.49 -3.98
CA GLU A 110 -9.45 -10.48 -4.16
C GLU A 110 -10.48 -9.99 -5.20
N ASN A 111 -11.18 -10.90 -5.84
CA ASN A 111 -12.11 -10.58 -6.94
C ASN A 111 -13.21 -9.59 -6.54
N ASP A 112 -13.63 -9.63 -5.29
CA ASP A 112 -14.64 -8.72 -4.73
C ASP A 112 -14.03 -7.45 -4.12
N TYR A 113 -12.72 -7.25 -4.22
CA TYR A 113 -11.98 -6.13 -3.65
C TYR A 113 -12.13 -5.98 -2.13
N SER A 114 -12.31 -7.10 -1.42
CA SER A 114 -12.39 -7.13 0.04
C SER A 114 -11.03 -7.10 0.73
N TYR A 115 -9.99 -7.64 0.09
CA TYR A 115 -8.62 -7.73 0.63
C TYR A 115 -7.58 -7.40 -0.43
N ALA A 116 -6.50 -6.74 -0.03
CA ALA A 116 -5.40 -6.38 -0.93
C ALA A 116 -4.03 -6.54 -0.26
N LEU A 117 -3.04 -6.91 -1.08
CA LEU A 117 -1.62 -6.91 -0.73
C LEU A 117 -0.93 -5.82 -1.54
N VAL A 118 -0.24 -4.91 -0.86
CA VAL A 118 0.38 -3.74 -1.47
C VAL A 118 1.88 -3.75 -1.22
N ALA A 119 2.66 -3.62 -2.28
CA ALA A 119 4.10 -3.47 -2.26
C ALA A 119 4.50 -2.01 -2.50
N GLY A 120 5.42 -1.49 -1.71
CA GLY A 120 6.06 -0.21 -2.00
C GLY A 120 7.15 -0.33 -3.07
N LYS A 121 8.10 0.60 -3.06
CA LYS A 121 9.20 0.65 -4.05
C LYS A 121 10.26 -0.45 -3.89
N SER A 122 10.36 -1.04 -2.70
CA SER A 122 11.36 -2.04 -2.33
C SER A 122 10.80 -3.04 -1.32
N LEU A 123 11.59 -4.04 -0.96
CA LEU A 123 11.24 -5.04 0.06
C LEU A 123 11.13 -4.48 1.49
N ASP A 124 11.38 -3.19 1.70
CA ASP A 124 11.19 -2.53 3.00
C ASP A 124 9.73 -2.09 3.24
N TYR A 125 8.88 -2.16 2.21
CA TYR A 125 7.51 -1.63 2.27
C TYR A 125 6.51 -2.68 1.80
N LEU A 126 5.62 -3.07 2.70
CA LEU A 126 4.53 -4.01 2.45
C LEU A 126 3.35 -3.68 3.35
N TRP A 127 2.13 -3.76 2.80
CA TRP A 127 0.88 -3.60 3.54
C TRP A 127 -0.10 -4.70 3.18
N ILE A 128 -0.84 -5.17 4.16
CA ILE A 128 -2.03 -6.00 4.00
C ILE A 128 -3.23 -5.14 4.38
N LEU A 129 -4.16 -5.01 3.46
CA LEU A 129 -5.36 -4.19 3.61
C LEU A 129 -6.63 -5.04 3.60
N SER A 130 -7.64 -4.62 4.34
CA SER A 130 -8.96 -5.24 4.39
C SER A 130 -10.06 -4.17 4.40
N ARG A 131 -11.24 -4.52 3.90
CA ARG A 131 -12.45 -3.68 4.07
C ARG A 131 -13.01 -3.73 5.49
N GLU A 132 -12.60 -4.73 6.26
CA GLU A 132 -12.98 -4.93 7.65
C GLU A 132 -11.75 -4.79 8.57
N GLU A 133 -11.99 -4.65 9.87
CA GLU A 133 -10.92 -4.55 10.88
C GLU A 133 -10.14 -5.86 11.09
N THR A 134 -10.58 -6.92 10.44
CA THR A 134 -9.99 -8.27 10.51
C THR A 134 -9.75 -8.84 9.13
N ILE A 135 -9.03 -9.95 9.08
CA ILE A 135 -8.77 -10.71 7.85
C ILE A 135 -8.94 -12.21 8.12
N PRO A 136 -9.59 -12.97 7.21
CA PRO A 136 -9.66 -14.42 7.31
C PRO A 136 -8.27 -15.06 7.27
N GLU A 137 -8.04 -16.11 8.07
CA GLU A 137 -6.74 -16.79 8.15
C GLU A 137 -6.29 -17.36 6.79
N SER A 138 -7.23 -17.80 5.95
CA SER A 138 -6.93 -18.27 4.58
C SER A 138 -6.34 -17.17 3.69
N ILE A 139 -6.87 -15.95 3.76
CA ILE A 139 -6.37 -14.79 3.00
C ILE A 139 -5.02 -14.34 3.55
N LYS A 140 -4.90 -14.28 4.87
CA LYS A 140 -3.64 -13.97 5.55
C LYS A 140 -2.53 -14.92 5.11
N THR A 141 -2.77 -16.23 5.18
CA THR A 141 -1.81 -17.26 4.74
C THR A 141 -1.41 -17.05 3.28
N LYS A 142 -2.39 -16.89 2.39
CA LYS A 142 -2.18 -16.65 0.96
C LYS A 142 -1.28 -15.44 0.70
N PHE A 143 -1.54 -14.31 1.36
CA PHE A 143 -0.76 -13.08 1.18
C PHE A 143 0.65 -13.20 1.76
N LEU A 144 0.81 -13.88 2.91
CA LEU A 144 2.13 -14.13 3.50
C LEU A 144 2.99 -15.04 2.61
N GLU A 145 2.41 -16.08 2.02
CA GLU A 145 3.12 -16.96 1.10
C GLU A 145 3.56 -16.22 -0.17
N GLN A 146 2.68 -15.39 -0.74
CA GLN A 146 3.03 -14.55 -1.89
C GLN A 146 4.14 -13.57 -1.54
N ALA A 147 4.07 -12.89 -0.41
CA ALA A 147 5.09 -11.96 0.04
C ALA A 147 6.45 -12.65 0.21
N LYS A 148 6.50 -13.81 0.84
CA LYS A 148 7.73 -14.62 0.99
C LYS A 148 8.31 -15.02 -0.37
N THR A 149 7.49 -15.45 -1.31
CA THR A 149 7.93 -15.81 -2.66
C THR A 149 8.58 -14.63 -3.40
N ILE A 150 8.12 -13.41 -3.15
CA ILE A 150 8.71 -12.19 -3.70
C ILE A 150 10.05 -11.87 -3.04
N GLY A 151 10.26 -12.26 -1.79
CA GLY A 151 11.49 -12.05 -1.03
C GLY A 151 11.32 -11.20 0.24
N TYR A 152 10.08 -10.88 0.64
CA TYR A 152 9.83 -10.15 1.89
C TYR A 152 10.14 -10.99 3.12
N ASP A 153 10.74 -10.37 4.13
CA ASP A 153 10.77 -10.92 5.49
C ASP A 153 9.44 -10.61 6.18
N THR A 154 8.57 -11.62 6.28
CA THR A 154 7.26 -11.47 6.88
C THR A 154 7.26 -11.62 8.40
N THR A 155 8.42 -11.94 9.03
CA THR A 155 8.54 -12.03 10.49
C THR A 155 8.54 -10.66 11.15
N ASP A 156 8.95 -9.63 10.42
CA ASP A 156 8.99 -8.24 10.88
C ASP A 156 7.67 -7.48 10.71
N LEU A 157 6.62 -8.13 10.20
CA LEU A 157 5.31 -7.50 10.04
C LEU A 157 4.73 -7.08 11.39
N ILE A 158 4.33 -5.82 11.47
CA ILE A 158 3.50 -5.27 12.55
C ILE A 158 2.04 -5.61 12.22
N TRP A 159 1.37 -6.35 13.10
CA TRP A 159 -0.07 -6.60 13.03
C TRP A 159 -0.79 -5.47 13.73
N VAL A 160 -1.59 -4.73 12.99
CA VAL A 160 -2.22 -3.50 13.45
C VAL A 160 -3.45 -3.81 14.31
N GLU A 161 -3.50 -3.22 15.50
CA GLU A 161 -4.67 -3.32 16.37
C GLU A 161 -5.74 -2.29 15.98
N HIS A 162 -7.00 -2.72 15.95
CA HIS A 162 -8.19 -1.90 15.74
C HIS A 162 -9.10 -1.99 16.97
N ASN A 163 -8.92 -1.09 17.92
CA ASN A 163 -9.59 -1.10 19.22
C ASN A 163 -10.08 0.28 19.68
N LYS A 164 -10.16 1.26 18.77
CA LYS A 164 -10.60 2.64 19.03
C LYS A 164 -11.62 3.14 18.01
#